data_b3d1dd574d986a7ea4c8d099a09a6a72
#
_entry.id   b3d1dd574d986a7ea4c8d099a09a6a72
#
_cell.length_a   1.000
_cell.length_b   1.000
_cell.length_c   1.000
_cell.angle_alpha   90.00
_cell.angle_beta   90.00
_cell.angle_gamma   90.00
#
_symmetry.space_group_name_H-M   'P 1'
#
loop_
_entity.id
_entity.type
_entity.pdbx_description
1 polymer ?
#
loop_
_entity_poly.entity_id
_entity_poly.type
_entity_poly.pdbx_seq_one_letter_code
_entity_poly.pdbx_strand_id
1 'polypeptide(L)'
;MQIKCEASCGGGIPIVSTLEHDLVGNKILTIAGILNGTTNYILSRMDAEGADYADVLADAQAKGYAEADPSADVDGFDAASKTAILASIGFGTRVTTDDVYQQGIRTIGAEDIAQARELGYTIKLLGIARNTNAGVDVRVHPTLIPADH
;
A
#
# COMPACT_ATOMS: atom_id res chain seq x y z
N MET A 1 -15.05 3.30 27.12
CA MET A 1 -13.78 3.86 26.66
C MET A 1 -13.84 3.92 25.12
N GLN A 2 -13.57 5.07 24.50
CA GLN A 2 -13.45 5.17 23.03
C GLN A 2 -11.96 5.22 22.66
N ILE A 3 -11.56 4.45 21.65
CA ILE A 3 -10.22 4.51 21.07
C ILE A 3 -10.33 5.19 19.71
N LYS A 4 -9.49 6.19 19.47
CA LYS A 4 -9.36 6.88 18.18
C LYS A 4 -8.03 6.47 17.54
N CYS A 5 -8.05 6.09 16.27
CA CYS A 5 -6.91 5.51 15.57
C CYS A 5 -6.67 6.14 14.18
N GLU A 6 -7.01 7.43 14.02
CA GLU A 6 -6.90 8.15 12.74
C GLU A 6 -5.53 7.99 12.08
N ALA A 7 -4.46 8.25 12.84
CA ALA A 7 -3.09 8.18 12.33
C ALA A 7 -2.56 6.74 12.09
N SER A 8 -3.35 5.72 12.33
CA SER A 8 -2.97 4.34 12.02
C SER A 8 -2.92 4.07 10.51
N CYS A 9 -3.66 4.85 9.71
CA CYS A 9 -3.68 4.75 8.26
C CYS A 9 -3.60 6.14 7.63
N GLY A 10 -2.87 6.27 6.51
CA GLY A 10 -2.82 7.51 5.73
C GLY A 10 -2.01 8.65 6.35
N GLY A 11 -1.33 8.44 7.48
CA GLY A 11 -0.55 9.48 8.16
C GLY A 11 -1.41 10.67 8.55
N GLY A 12 -1.16 11.85 7.97
CA GLY A 12 -1.94 13.08 8.23
C GLY A 12 -3.23 13.20 7.41
N ILE A 13 -3.54 12.24 6.55
CA ILE A 13 -4.78 12.23 5.76
C ILE A 13 -5.93 11.66 6.63
N PRO A 14 -7.04 12.39 6.85
CA PRO A 14 -8.12 11.96 7.76
C PRO A 14 -9.03 10.91 7.11
N ILE A 15 -8.48 9.78 6.68
CA ILE A 15 -9.20 8.75 5.91
C ILE A 15 -10.15 7.93 6.80
N VAL A 16 -9.75 7.62 8.03
CA VAL A 16 -10.59 6.84 8.95
C VAL A 16 -11.83 7.64 9.33
N SER A 17 -11.65 8.90 9.74
CA SER A 17 -12.78 9.79 10.07
C SER A 17 -13.70 10.02 8.87
N THR A 18 -13.14 10.18 7.68
CA THR A 18 -13.92 10.33 6.44
C THR A 18 -14.78 9.10 6.17
N LEU A 19 -14.23 7.88 6.32
CA LEU A 19 -15.01 6.65 6.15
C LEU A 19 -16.09 6.48 7.23
N GLU A 20 -15.78 6.82 8.50
CA GLU A 20 -16.69 6.64 9.64
C GLU A 20 -17.83 7.67 9.68
N HIS A 21 -17.61 8.89 9.19
CA HIS A 21 -18.54 10.00 9.38
C HIS A 21 -19.02 10.60 8.06
N ASP A 22 -18.10 11.04 7.19
CA ASP A 22 -18.47 11.81 6.00
C ASP A 22 -19.09 10.93 4.92
N LEU A 23 -18.62 9.68 4.80
CA LEU A 23 -19.09 8.73 3.79
C LEU A 23 -20.07 7.67 4.34
N VAL A 24 -20.51 7.78 5.58
CA VAL A 24 -21.38 6.79 6.25
C VAL A 24 -22.68 6.50 5.48
N GLY A 25 -23.21 7.47 4.73
CA GLY A 25 -24.39 7.31 3.89
C GLY A 25 -24.12 6.73 2.50
N ASN A 26 -22.88 6.45 2.17
CA ASN A 26 -22.47 5.98 0.85
C ASN A 26 -22.14 4.49 0.89
N LYS A 27 -22.38 3.80 -0.25
CA LYS A 27 -21.91 2.43 -0.43
C LYS A 27 -20.48 2.49 -0.99
N ILE A 28 -19.50 2.19 -0.16
CA ILE A 28 -18.11 2.08 -0.59
C ILE A 28 -17.92 0.76 -1.37
N LEU A 29 -17.44 0.85 -2.58
CA LEU A 29 -17.22 -0.31 -3.46
C LEU A 29 -15.74 -0.70 -3.53
N THR A 30 -14.85 0.30 -3.52
CA THR A 30 -13.41 0.07 -3.64
C THR A 30 -12.66 1.09 -2.79
N ILE A 31 -11.63 0.61 -2.11
CA ILE A 31 -10.60 1.41 -1.45
C ILE A 31 -9.28 0.98 -2.07
N ALA A 32 -8.51 1.92 -2.57
CA ALA A 32 -7.18 1.64 -3.10
C ALA A 32 -6.23 2.79 -2.78
N GLY A 33 -4.98 2.46 -2.46
CA GLY A 33 -3.99 3.50 -2.17
C GLY A 33 -2.61 2.96 -1.86
N ILE A 34 -1.64 3.89 -1.87
CA ILE A 34 -0.28 3.66 -1.41
C ILE A 34 -0.29 3.88 0.12
N LEU A 35 -0.16 2.81 0.89
CA LEU A 35 -0.31 2.84 2.35
C LEU A 35 1.00 2.74 3.13
N ASN A 36 2.13 2.53 2.43
CA ASN A 36 3.44 2.42 3.04
C ASN A 36 4.44 3.37 2.38
N GLY A 37 5.03 4.27 3.17
CA GLY A 37 5.95 5.30 2.70
C GLY A 37 7.31 4.73 2.26
N THR A 38 7.84 3.76 2.99
CA THR A 38 9.15 3.13 2.73
C THR A 38 9.18 2.46 1.37
N THR A 39 8.18 1.61 1.07
CA THR A 39 8.07 0.94 -0.23
C THR A 39 7.82 1.92 -1.37
N ASN A 40 7.03 2.96 -1.13
CA ASN A 40 6.83 4.01 -2.13
C ASN A 40 8.13 4.78 -2.42
N TYR A 41 8.93 5.09 -1.40
CA TYR A 41 10.24 5.70 -1.57
C TYR A 41 11.15 4.80 -2.42
N ILE A 42 11.27 3.52 -2.07
CA ILE A 42 12.12 2.55 -2.77
C ILE A 42 11.72 2.45 -4.24
N LEU A 43 10.45 2.13 -4.54
CA LEU A 43 9.98 1.97 -5.91
C LEU A 43 10.09 3.26 -6.74
N SER A 44 9.86 4.43 -6.11
CA SER A 44 9.99 5.72 -6.81
C SER A 44 11.45 6.04 -7.15
N ARG A 45 12.41 5.68 -6.26
CA ARG A 45 13.84 5.85 -6.53
C ARG A 45 14.33 4.91 -7.62
N MET A 46 13.92 3.62 -7.56
CA MET A 46 14.22 2.64 -8.62
C MET A 46 13.70 3.16 -9.98
N ASP A 47 12.49 3.69 -10.01
CA ASP A 47 11.90 4.23 -11.22
C ASP A 47 12.63 5.49 -11.73
N ALA A 48 12.95 6.44 -10.86
CA ALA A 48 13.60 7.68 -11.26
C ALA A 48 15.06 7.50 -11.70
N GLU A 49 15.81 6.59 -11.06
CA GLU A 49 17.25 6.48 -11.20
C GLU A 49 17.68 5.23 -11.97
N GLY A 50 16.77 4.26 -12.21
CA GLY A 50 17.12 2.95 -12.80
C GLY A 50 18.01 2.11 -11.87
N ALA A 51 17.99 2.41 -10.56
CA ALA A 51 18.83 1.75 -9.58
C ALA A 51 18.24 0.40 -9.15
N ASP A 52 19.10 -0.51 -8.72
CA ASP A 52 18.66 -1.79 -8.19
C ASP A 52 18.05 -1.67 -6.79
N TYR A 53 17.14 -2.59 -6.49
CA TYR A 53 16.43 -2.66 -5.20
C TYR A 53 17.40 -2.66 -4.00
N ALA A 54 18.47 -3.44 -4.06
CA ALA A 54 19.41 -3.57 -2.94
C ALA A 54 20.12 -2.25 -2.62
N ASP A 55 20.53 -1.50 -3.65
CA ASP A 55 21.22 -0.22 -3.50
C ASP A 55 20.28 0.84 -2.92
N VAL A 56 19.03 0.89 -3.42
CA VAL A 56 18.04 1.85 -2.94
C VAL A 56 17.60 1.53 -1.50
N LEU A 57 17.49 0.24 -1.15
CA LEU A 57 17.19 -0.17 0.22
C LEU A 57 18.31 0.24 1.18
N ALA A 58 19.58 0.02 0.82
CA ALA A 58 20.71 0.42 1.64
C ALA A 58 20.75 1.94 1.86
N ASP A 59 20.46 2.74 0.83
CA ASP A 59 20.36 4.18 0.94
C ASP A 59 19.17 4.61 1.83
N ALA A 60 18.03 3.94 1.71
CA ALA A 60 16.86 4.19 2.56
C ALA A 60 17.18 3.92 4.04
N GLN A 61 17.90 2.84 4.33
CA GLN A 61 18.35 2.51 5.68
C GLN A 61 19.35 3.53 6.21
N ALA A 62 20.33 3.94 5.41
CA ALA A 62 21.33 4.97 5.79
C ALA A 62 20.67 6.32 6.11
N LYS A 63 19.56 6.65 5.45
CA LYS A 63 18.78 7.87 5.67
C LYS A 63 17.72 7.75 6.78
N GLY A 64 17.53 6.57 7.36
CA GLY A 64 16.53 6.31 8.40
C GLY A 64 15.09 6.20 7.88
N TYR A 65 14.88 5.99 6.57
CA TYR A 65 13.57 5.73 5.98
C TYR A 65 13.17 4.25 6.05
N ALA A 66 14.13 3.37 6.20
CA ALA A 66 13.92 1.95 6.45
C ALA A 66 14.71 1.52 7.68
N GLU A 67 14.15 0.63 8.48
CA GLU A 67 14.81 0.02 9.64
C GLU A 67 15.85 -1.01 9.20
N ALA A 68 16.69 -1.46 10.14
CA ALA A 68 17.68 -2.51 9.89
C ALA A 68 17.02 -3.83 9.43
N ASP A 69 15.86 -4.17 10.01
CA ASP A 69 14.97 -5.20 9.48
C ASP A 69 13.76 -4.51 8.81
N PRO A 70 13.76 -4.36 7.48
CA PRO A 70 12.71 -3.68 6.76
C PRO A 70 11.51 -4.58 6.41
N SER A 71 11.47 -5.82 6.91
CA SER A 71 10.50 -6.85 6.50
C SER A 71 9.03 -6.40 6.66
N ALA A 72 8.73 -5.66 7.73
CA ALA A 72 7.38 -5.14 7.95
C ALA A 72 6.88 -4.28 6.78
N ASP A 73 7.79 -3.50 6.19
CA ASP A 73 7.49 -2.63 5.05
C ASP A 73 7.58 -3.39 3.71
N VAL A 74 8.78 -3.93 3.42
CA VAL A 74 9.10 -4.43 2.07
C VAL A 74 8.41 -5.73 1.71
N ASP A 75 7.99 -6.52 2.71
CA ASP A 75 7.18 -7.71 2.50
C ASP A 75 5.67 -7.42 2.50
N GLY A 76 5.28 -6.16 2.81
CA GLY A 76 3.91 -5.67 2.68
C GLY A 76 3.04 -5.85 3.94
N PHE A 77 3.59 -6.28 5.09
CA PHE A 77 2.82 -6.51 6.32
C PHE A 77 2.16 -5.24 6.85
N ASP A 78 2.88 -4.12 6.88
CA ASP A 78 2.33 -2.83 7.28
C ASP A 78 1.18 -2.39 6.37
N ALA A 79 1.39 -2.49 5.05
CA ALA A 79 0.35 -2.16 4.07
C ALA A 79 -0.87 -3.09 4.20
N ALA A 80 -0.66 -4.41 4.48
CA ALA A 80 -1.74 -5.36 4.68
C ALA A 80 -2.57 -5.02 5.93
N SER A 81 -1.91 -4.68 7.04
CA SER A 81 -2.59 -4.26 8.27
C SER A 81 -3.45 -3.01 8.05
N LYS A 82 -2.91 -2.01 7.36
CA LYS A 82 -3.63 -0.78 7.03
C LYS A 82 -4.80 -1.03 6.08
N THR A 83 -4.61 -1.89 5.07
CA THR A 83 -5.69 -2.27 4.14
C THR A 83 -6.82 -3.00 4.86
N ALA A 84 -6.49 -3.91 5.79
CA ALA A 84 -7.47 -4.61 6.60
C ALA A 84 -8.30 -3.65 7.48
N ILE A 85 -7.66 -2.65 8.10
CA ILE A 85 -8.34 -1.61 8.90
C ILE A 85 -9.32 -0.82 8.02
N LEU A 86 -8.83 -0.30 6.89
CA LEU A 86 -9.67 0.50 5.98
C LEU A 86 -10.82 -0.31 5.39
N ALA A 87 -10.59 -1.57 5.01
CA ALA A 87 -11.63 -2.46 4.53
C ALA A 87 -12.68 -2.74 5.60
N SER A 88 -12.25 -2.98 6.85
CA SER A 88 -13.16 -3.24 7.96
C SER A 88 -14.09 -2.06 8.22
N ILE A 89 -13.56 -0.84 8.23
CA ILE A 89 -14.32 0.38 8.44
C ILE A 89 -15.22 0.67 7.23
N GLY A 90 -14.64 0.69 6.03
CA GLY A 90 -15.35 1.12 4.82
C GLY A 90 -16.46 0.16 4.36
N PHE A 91 -16.32 -1.14 4.67
CA PHE A 91 -17.31 -2.14 4.27
C PHE A 91 -18.20 -2.62 5.44
N GLY A 92 -17.94 -2.14 6.67
CA GLY A 92 -18.69 -2.52 7.85
C GLY A 92 -18.60 -4.01 8.18
N THR A 93 -17.45 -4.66 7.89
CA THR A 93 -17.20 -6.08 8.13
C THR A 93 -15.84 -6.29 8.77
N ARG A 94 -15.65 -7.41 9.46
CA ARG A 94 -14.36 -7.71 10.05
C ARG A 94 -13.43 -8.29 8.97
N VAL A 95 -12.31 -7.62 8.74
CA VAL A 95 -11.18 -8.08 7.92
C VAL A 95 -9.93 -8.10 8.81
N THR A 96 -9.21 -9.20 8.81
CA THR A 96 -7.94 -9.35 9.52
C THR A 96 -6.78 -9.43 8.52
N THR A 97 -5.55 -9.38 8.99
CA THR A 97 -4.38 -9.55 8.13
C THR A 97 -4.31 -10.92 7.47
N ASP A 98 -4.91 -11.95 8.11
CA ASP A 98 -4.95 -13.31 7.55
C ASP A 98 -5.90 -13.41 6.34
N ASP A 99 -6.83 -12.46 6.19
CA ASP A 99 -7.75 -12.38 5.06
C ASP A 99 -7.16 -11.61 3.86
N VAL A 100 -5.97 -11.00 4.02
CA VAL A 100 -5.32 -10.17 3.00
C VAL A 100 -4.34 -11.01 2.17
N TYR A 101 -4.57 -11.11 0.86
CA TYR A 101 -3.51 -11.57 -0.03
C TYR A 101 -2.36 -10.56 -0.01
N GLN A 102 -1.14 -11.03 0.26
CA GLN A 102 0.01 -10.16 0.45
C GLN A 102 1.19 -10.59 -0.42
N GLN A 103 1.74 -9.61 -1.14
CA GLN A 103 3.00 -9.71 -1.88
C GLN A 103 3.78 -8.42 -1.69
N GLY A 104 5.03 -8.53 -1.24
CA GLY A 104 5.95 -7.41 -1.08
C GLY A 104 6.67 -7.02 -2.37
N ILE A 105 7.70 -6.17 -2.21
CA ILE A 105 8.46 -5.58 -3.34
C ILE A 105 9.85 -6.19 -3.57
N ARG A 106 10.28 -7.16 -2.75
CA ARG A 106 11.64 -7.72 -2.82
C ARG A 106 12.00 -8.34 -4.18
N THR A 107 11.00 -8.81 -4.91
CA THR A 107 11.17 -9.46 -6.20
C THR A 107 11.12 -8.50 -7.38
N ILE A 108 10.89 -7.21 -7.13
CA ILE A 108 10.85 -6.19 -8.19
C ILE A 108 12.28 -5.76 -8.50
N GLY A 109 12.72 -6.05 -9.71
CA GLY A 109 14.04 -5.66 -10.22
C GLY A 109 14.02 -4.38 -11.04
N ALA A 110 15.21 -3.85 -11.36
CA ALA A 110 15.36 -2.71 -12.24
C ALA A 110 14.80 -3.00 -13.65
N GLU A 111 14.86 -4.26 -14.10
CA GLU A 111 14.31 -4.69 -15.38
C GLU A 111 12.78 -4.60 -15.42
N ASP A 112 12.09 -5.01 -14.35
CA ASP A 112 10.63 -4.88 -14.23
C ASP A 112 10.19 -3.41 -14.30
N ILE A 113 10.94 -2.53 -13.63
CA ILE A 113 10.71 -1.07 -13.66
C ILE A 113 10.90 -0.52 -15.08
N ALA A 114 11.98 -0.93 -15.77
CA ALA A 114 12.25 -0.47 -17.13
C ALA A 114 11.16 -0.92 -18.10
N GLN A 115 10.73 -2.18 -18.03
CA GLN A 115 9.65 -2.72 -18.86
C GLN A 115 8.31 -2.03 -18.59
N ALA A 116 7.98 -1.79 -17.30
CA ALA A 116 6.77 -1.05 -16.94
C ALA A 116 6.78 0.35 -17.57
N ARG A 117 7.90 1.05 -17.51
CA ARG A 117 8.07 2.38 -18.08
C ARG A 117 7.91 2.37 -19.62
N GLU A 118 8.49 1.40 -20.31
CA GLU A 118 8.32 1.25 -21.77
C GLU A 118 6.85 1.07 -22.17
N LEU A 119 6.07 0.44 -21.29
CA LEU A 119 4.62 0.24 -21.49
C LEU A 119 3.78 1.45 -21.03
N GLY A 120 4.40 2.53 -20.53
CA GLY A 120 3.71 3.73 -20.04
C GLY A 120 3.15 3.59 -18.61
N TYR A 121 3.73 2.70 -17.79
CA TYR A 121 3.31 2.48 -16.41
C TYR A 121 4.45 2.73 -15.42
N THR A 122 4.08 2.98 -14.17
CA THR A 122 4.96 2.90 -12.99
C THR A 122 4.49 1.79 -12.07
N ILE A 123 5.39 1.22 -11.27
CA ILE A 123 5.07 0.19 -10.28
C ILE A 123 4.92 0.83 -8.91
N LYS A 124 3.80 0.56 -8.23
CA LYS A 124 3.55 0.96 -6.84
C LYS A 124 3.03 -0.21 -6.03
N LEU A 125 3.36 -0.26 -4.73
CA LEU A 125 2.72 -1.20 -3.81
C LEU A 125 1.37 -0.64 -3.39
N LEU A 126 0.29 -1.26 -3.85
CA LEU A 126 -1.07 -0.85 -3.49
C LEU A 126 -1.71 -1.78 -2.47
N GLY A 127 -2.36 -1.19 -1.47
CA GLY A 127 -3.44 -1.83 -0.73
C GLY A 127 -4.74 -1.63 -1.51
N ILE A 128 -5.42 -2.72 -1.80
CA ILE A 128 -6.67 -2.72 -2.57
C ILE A 128 -7.71 -3.55 -1.82
N ALA A 129 -8.86 -2.94 -1.54
CA ALA A 129 -10.00 -3.63 -0.97
C ALA A 129 -11.23 -3.40 -1.87
N ARG A 130 -11.97 -4.46 -2.19
CA ARG A 130 -13.18 -4.41 -3.03
C ARG A 130 -14.33 -5.13 -2.37
N ASN A 131 -15.47 -4.47 -2.32
CA ASN A 131 -16.73 -5.07 -1.90
C ASN A 131 -17.48 -5.55 -3.14
N THR A 132 -17.56 -6.86 -3.32
CA THR A 132 -18.15 -7.51 -4.48
C THR A 132 -19.40 -8.30 -4.10
N ASN A 133 -20.16 -8.73 -5.09
CA ASN A 133 -21.32 -9.61 -4.84
C ASN A 133 -20.91 -11.00 -4.31
N ALA A 134 -19.64 -11.41 -4.50
CA ALA A 134 -19.10 -12.68 -4.01
C ALA A 134 -18.45 -12.55 -2.63
N GLY A 135 -18.36 -11.35 -2.08
CA GLY A 135 -17.69 -11.06 -0.80
C GLY A 135 -16.66 -9.96 -0.92
N VAL A 136 -15.91 -9.78 0.15
CA VAL A 136 -14.84 -8.79 0.23
C VAL A 136 -13.53 -9.40 -0.27
N ASP A 137 -12.87 -8.71 -1.22
CA ASP A 137 -11.57 -9.06 -1.76
C ASP A 137 -10.55 -8.03 -1.26
N VAL A 138 -9.52 -8.48 -0.55
CA VAL A 138 -8.50 -7.60 0.04
C VAL A 138 -7.10 -8.11 -0.33
N ARG A 139 -6.29 -7.22 -0.88
CA ARG A 139 -4.96 -7.58 -1.34
C ARG A 139 -3.96 -6.44 -1.23
N VAL A 140 -2.69 -6.78 -1.08
CA VAL A 140 -1.54 -5.89 -1.17
C VAL A 140 -0.54 -6.50 -2.13
N HIS A 141 -0.22 -5.82 -3.19
CA HIS A 141 0.77 -6.29 -4.16
C HIS A 141 1.32 -5.16 -5.03
N PRO A 142 2.50 -5.34 -5.66
CA PRO A 142 2.97 -4.46 -6.71
C PRO A 142 1.95 -4.37 -7.84
N THR A 143 1.66 -3.15 -8.27
CA THR A 143 0.62 -2.86 -9.26
C THR A 143 1.14 -1.87 -10.29
N LEU A 144 0.85 -2.14 -11.56
CA LEU A 144 1.10 -1.20 -12.65
C LEU A 144 0.06 -0.07 -12.61
N ILE A 145 0.53 1.15 -12.54
CA ILE A 145 -0.30 2.37 -12.58
C ILE A 145 0.10 3.16 -13.83
N PRO A 146 -0.85 3.67 -14.63
CA PRO A 146 -0.51 4.56 -15.73
C PRO A 146 0.37 5.72 -15.25
N ALA A 147 1.43 6.03 -16.00
CA ALA A 147 2.43 7.01 -15.57
C ALA A 147 1.89 8.46 -15.49
N ASP A 148 0.77 8.71 -16.13
CA ASP A 148 0.05 10.00 -16.16
C ASP A 148 -1.12 10.09 -15.16
N HIS A 149 -1.24 9.11 -14.26
CA HIS A 149 -2.34 9.03 -13.28
C HIS A 149 -2.16 10.03 -12.14
#